data_c54bc24d0eef1c5d4910a3bee0368197
#
_entry.id   c54bc24d0eef1c5d4910a3bee0368197
#
_cell.length_a   1.000
_cell.length_b   1.000
_cell.length_c   1.000
_cell.angle_alpha   90.00
_cell.angle_beta   90.00
_cell.angle_gamma   90.00
#
_symmetry.space_group_name_H-M   'P 1'
#
loop_
_entity.id
_entity.type
_entity.pdbx_description
1 polymer ?
#
loop_
_entity_poly.entity_id
_entity_poly.type
_entity_poly.pdbx_seq_one_letter_code
_entity_poly.pdbx_strand_id
1 'polypeptide(L)'
;PYHSCDSYIARLIAKGYKVAICEQTEDPATAKGLVDRDIIRIITPGTVIASSMLEEGKNNYICAVYADSAAFGLCLCDISTGEVYATSFPAGAEALDHLENELGRFHPAEAVLSDGAFQLDGLVPFLRERLDCPCENGGEARFRLDAARPLVEKQFKAGLDTLPRGDEGAVQAAGGADSTVYLFLDYLPSQFAVAGLFLISCFV
;
A
#
# COMPACT_ATOMS: atom_id res chain seq x y z
N PRO A 1 -24.99 -10.43 -12.52
CA PRO A 1 -24.37 -10.48 -13.85
C PRO A 1 -22.98 -9.85 -13.81
N TYR A 2 -22.02 -10.37 -14.57
CA TYR A 2 -20.63 -9.91 -14.61
C TYR A 2 -20.51 -8.39 -14.85
N HIS A 3 -21.27 -7.84 -15.77
CA HIS A 3 -21.26 -6.42 -16.12
C HIS A 3 -21.74 -5.46 -15.02
N SER A 4 -22.36 -5.95 -13.97
CA SER A 4 -22.75 -5.13 -12.81
C SER A 4 -21.86 -5.30 -11.59
N CYS A 5 -20.80 -6.11 -11.70
CA CYS A 5 -19.88 -6.40 -10.60
C CYS A 5 -19.23 -5.14 -10.07
N ASP A 6 -18.73 -4.26 -10.96
CA ASP A 6 -17.99 -3.05 -10.61
C ASP A 6 -18.76 -2.12 -9.68
N SER A 7 -20.07 -1.97 -9.87
CA SER A 7 -20.89 -1.12 -9.02
C SER A 7 -21.03 -1.65 -7.59
N TYR A 8 -21.05 -2.97 -7.42
CA TYR A 8 -21.05 -3.59 -6.09
C TYR A 8 -19.68 -3.51 -5.43
N ILE A 9 -18.61 -3.75 -6.20
CA ILE A 9 -17.22 -3.61 -5.72
C ILE A 9 -17.01 -2.18 -5.21
N ALA A 10 -17.34 -1.17 -6.02
CA ALA A 10 -17.19 0.24 -5.62
C ALA A 10 -17.92 0.55 -4.30
N ARG A 11 -19.13 0.03 -4.10
CA ARG A 11 -19.90 0.24 -2.87
C ARG A 11 -19.29 -0.46 -1.65
N LEU A 12 -18.64 -1.60 -1.83
CA LEU A 12 -17.94 -2.32 -0.77
C LEU A 12 -16.63 -1.62 -0.41
N ILE A 13 -15.85 -1.23 -1.42
CA ILE A 13 -14.61 -0.48 -1.26
C ILE A 13 -14.87 0.85 -0.55
N ALA A 14 -15.88 1.61 -0.95
CA ALA A 14 -16.28 2.85 -0.29
C ALA A 14 -16.66 2.69 1.21
N LYS A 15 -16.90 1.45 1.66
CA LYS A 15 -17.12 1.11 3.06
C LYS A 15 -15.88 0.53 3.76
N GLY A 16 -14.71 0.59 3.11
CA GLY A 16 -13.46 0.08 3.66
C GLY A 16 -13.31 -1.45 3.58
N TYR A 17 -14.18 -2.17 2.85
CA TYR A 17 -14.04 -3.62 2.69
C TYR A 17 -13.00 -3.98 1.64
N LYS A 18 -12.33 -5.12 1.84
CA LYS A 18 -11.51 -5.78 0.83
C LYS A 18 -12.37 -6.75 0.03
N VAL A 19 -12.22 -6.75 -1.29
CA VAL A 19 -13.04 -7.57 -2.21
C VAL A 19 -12.13 -8.51 -2.98
N ALA A 20 -12.31 -9.82 -2.79
CA ALA A 20 -11.63 -10.83 -3.59
C ALA A 20 -12.51 -11.20 -4.79
N ILE A 21 -11.95 -11.10 -6.00
CA ILE A 21 -12.59 -11.55 -7.23
C ILE A 21 -12.11 -12.96 -7.50
N CYS A 22 -13.07 -13.88 -7.60
CA CYS A 22 -12.83 -15.28 -7.86
C CYS A 22 -13.44 -15.64 -9.22
N GLU A 23 -12.62 -16.15 -10.13
CA GLU A 23 -13.06 -16.59 -11.46
C GLU A 23 -12.85 -18.09 -11.67
N GLN A 24 -13.51 -18.61 -12.68
CA GLN A 24 -13.35 -19.99 -13.10
C GLN A 24 -12.02 -20.14 -13.84
N THR A 25 -11.17 -21.05 -13.37
CA THR A 25 -9.86 -21.35 -13.97
C THR A 25 -9.90 -22.54 -14.93
N GLU A 26 -11.02 -23.25 -14.96
CA GLU A 26 -11.23 -24.43 -15.78
C GLU A 26 -12.41 -24.22 -16.75
N ASP A 27 -12.32 -24.79 -17.97
CA ASP A 27 -13.40 -24.77 -18.94
C ASP A 27 -14.58 -25.61 -18.44
N PRO A 28 -15.78 -25.05 -18.27
CA PRO A 28 -16.96 -25.77 -17.83
C PRO A 28 -17.32 -26.96 -18.72
N ALA A 29 -16.92 -26.94 -20.00
CA ALA A 29 -17.18 -28.02 -20.95
C ALA A 29 -16.34 -29.26 -20.70
N THR A 30 -15.18 -29.12 -20.04
CA THR A 30 -14.22 -30.20 -19.76
C THR A 30 -14.22 -30.63 -18.29
N ALA A 31 -14.84 -29.84 -17.42
CA ALA A 31 -14.89 -30.09 -15.99
C ALA A 31 -15.66 -31.37 -15.66
N LYS A 32 -15.09 -32.25 -14.83
CA LYS A 32 -15.73 -33.47 -14.33
C LYS A 32 -16.38 -33.23 -12.95
N GLY A 33 -17.24 -32.22 -12.84
CA GLY A 33 -17.87 -31.89 -11.57
C GLY A 33 -18.07 -30.38 -11.39
N LEU A 34 -17.77 -29.87 -10.19
CA LEU A 34 -17.73 -28.43 -9.94
C LEU A 34 -16.49 -27.84 -10.61
N VAL A 35 -16.67 -26.77 -11.38
CA VAL A 35 -15.58 -26.04 -12.03
C VAL A 35 -14.65 -25.43 -10.99
N ASP A 36 -13.36 -25.62 -11.16
CA ASP A 36 -12.34 -25.02 -10.29
C ASP A 36 -12.37 -23.49 -10.40
N ARG A 37 -12.17 -22.83 -9.25
CA ARG A 37 -12.18 -21.39 -9.11
C ARG A 37 -10.99 -20.95 -8.29
N ASP A 38 -10.39 -19.83 -8.68
CA ASP A 38 -9.29 -19.23 -7.93
C ASP A 38 -9.48 -17.71 -7.79
N ILE A 39 -8.83 -17.14 -6.77
CA ILE A 39 -8.82 -15.70 -6.56
C ILE A 39 -7.83 -15.10 -7.57
N ILE A 40 -8.37 -14.36 -8.53
CA ILE A 40 -7.58 -13.71 -9.58
C ILE A 40 -7.20 -12.27 -9.23
N ARG A 41 -7.89 -11.66 -8.27
CA ARG A 41 -7.64 -10.28 -7.84
C ARG A 41 -8.23 -10.00 -6.47
N ILE A 42 -7.49 -9.22 -5.67
CA ILE A 42 -8.00 -8.61 -4.45
C ILE A 42 -7.98 -7.09 -4.66
N ILE A 43 -9.10 -6.45 -4.37
CA ILE A 43 -9.26 -4.99 -4.45
C ILE A 43 -9.48 -4.46 -3.04
N THR A 44 -8.72 -3.44 -2.66
CA THR A 44 -8.83 -2.74 -1.38
C THR A 44 -8.97 -1.23 -1.63
N PRO A 45 -9.33 -0.41 -0.63
CA PRO A 45 -9.47 1.03 -0.83
C PRO A 45 -8.24 1.70 -1.47
N GLY A 46 -7.03 1.31 -1.03
CA GLY A 46 -5.77 1.86 -1.55
C GLY A 46 -5.27 1.23 -2.86
N THR A 47 -5.86 0.12 -3.32
CA THR A 47 -5.41 -0.61 -4.52
C THR A 47 -6.37 -0.49 -5.72
N VAL A 48 -7.33 0.42 -5.65
CA VAL A 48 -8.23 0.73 -6.76
C VAL A 48 -7.47 1.41 -7.89
N ILE A 49 -7.61 0.89 -9.12
CA ILE A 49 -7.07 1.47 -10.36
C ILE A 49 -8.14 1.78 -11.40
N ALA A 50 -9.36 1.28 -11.23
CA ALA A 50 -10.44 1.55 -12.16
C ALA A 50 -10.90 3.00 -12.03
N SER A 51 -10.76 3.79 -13.10
CA SER A 51 -11.13 5.21 -13.13
C SER A 51 -12.59 5.49 -12.72
N SER A 52 -13.49 4.52 -12.96
CA SER A 52 -14.88 4.60 -12.53
C SER A 52 -15.09 4.52 -11.01
N MET A 53 -14.06 4.12 -10.26
CA MET A 53 -14.08 3.97 -8.79
C MET A 53 -13.16 4.99 -8.09
N LEU A 54 -12.37 5.74 -8.86
CA LEU A 54 -11.48 6.79 -8.36
C LEU A 54 -12.16 8.15 -8.42
N GLU A 55 -11.84 9.02 -7.48
CA GLU A 55 -12.30 10.41 -7.49
C GLU A 55 -11.42 11.22 -8.44
N GLU A 56 -12.05 11.89 -9.42
CA GLU A 56 -11.33 12.67 -10.42
C GLU A 56 -10.52 13.80 -9.77
N GLY A 57 -9.24 13.89 -10.14
CA GLY A 57 -8.34 14.94 -9.63
C GLY A 57 -7.81 14.71 -8.22
N LYS A 58 -8.04 13.54 -7.62
CA LYS A 58 -7.45 13.15 -6.34
C LYS A 58 -6.62 11.89 -6.47
N ASN A 59 -5.50 11.87 -5.77
CA ASN A 59 -4.67 10.68 -5.65
C ASN A 59 -5.30 9.67 -4.68
N ASN A 60 -5.07 8.39 -4.95
CA ASN A 60 -5.57 7.29 -4.13
C ASN A 60 -4.40 6.56 -3.46
N TYR A 61 -3.88 7.14 -2.38
CA TYR A 61 -2.70 6.60 -1.71
C TYR A 61 -3.02 5.40 -0.84
N ILE A 62 -2.22 4.32 -1.00
CA ILE A 62 -1.97 3.37 0.07
C ILE A 62 -0.72 3.82 0.81
N CYS A 63 -0.73 3.77 2.13
CA CYS A 63 0.47 4.08 2.90
C CYS A 63 0.97 2.87 3.68
N ALA A 64 2.29 2.85 3.93
CA ALA A 64 2.93 1.93 4.85
C ALA A 64 3.69 2.73 5.91
N VAL A 65 3.51 2.37 7.17
CA VAL A 65 4.18 3.02 8.29
C VAL A 65 5.02 1.99 9.03
N TYR A 66 6.30 2.31 9.17
CA TYR A 66 7.24 1.59 10.01
C TYR A 66 7.59 2.43 11.24
N ALA A 67 7.69 1.79 12.40
CA ALA A 67 8.18 2.46 13.59
C ALA A 67 8.98 1.50 14.48
N ASP A 68 10.13 2.00 14.95
CA ASP A 68 10.93 1.37 16.00
C ASP A 68 11.48 2.42 16.98
N SER A 69 12.40 2.01 17.84
CA SER A 69 13.04 2.91 18.81
C SER A 69 14.02 3.93 18.20
N ALA A 70 14.40 3.77 16.95
CA ALA A 70 15.37 4.62 16.26
C ALA A 70 14.71 5.60 15.29
N ALA A 71 13.69 5.14 14.53
CA ALA A 71 13.06 5.95 13.50
C ALA A 71 11.61 5.54 13.22
N PHE A 72 10.85 6.49 12.70
CA PHE A 72 9.56 6.26 12.06
C PHE A 72 9.73 6.45 10.56
N GLY A 73 9.22 5.52 9.77
CA GLY A 73 9.21 5.58 8.31
C GLY A 73 7.79 5.66 7.77
N LEU A 74 7.58 6.47 6.75
CA LEU A 74 6.34 6.60 6.01
C LEU A 74 6.61 6.43 4.53
N CYS A 75 5.83 5.57 3.88
CA CYS A 75 5.77 5.46 2.44
C CYS A 75 4.33 5.58 1.97
N LEU A 76 4.11 6.38 0.93
CA LEU A 76 2.82 6.54 0.26
C LEU A 76 2.99 6.15 -1.20
N CYS A 77 2.05 5.39 -1.72
CA CYS A 77 2.05 4.94 -3.11
C CYS A 77 0.65 5.11 -3.71
N ASP A 78 0.57 5.80 -4.85
CA ASP A 78 -0.62 5.80 -5.68
C ASP A 78 -0.39 4.85 -6.85
N ILE A 79 -1.07 3.70 -6.84
CA ILE A 79 -0.92 2.65 -7.85
C ILE A 79 -1.47 3.11 -9.20
N SER A 80 -2.43 4.01 -9.21
CA SER A 80 -3.07 4.50 -10.44
C SER A 80 -2.17 5.43 -11.26
N THR A 81 -1.31 6.20 -10.57
CA THR A 81 -0.38 7.16 -11.19
C THR A 81 1.06 6.66 -11.18
N GLY A 82 1.40 5.73 -10.29
CA GLY A 82 2.77 5.26 -10.05
C GLY A 82 3.60 6.22 -9.18
N GLU A 83 2.98 7.21 -8.55
CA GLU A 83 3.66 8.13 -7.63
C GLU A 83 3.98 7.42 -6.32
N VAL A 84 5.22 7.60 -5.85
CA VAL A 84 5.69 7.07 -4.57
C VAL A 84 6.43 8.15 -3.80
N TYR A 85 6.06 8.34 -2.54
CA TYR A 85 6.72 9.22 -1.60
C TYR A 85 7.19 8.40 -0.40
N ALA A 86 8.43 8.60 0.02
CA ALA A 86 8.97 7.96 1.21
C ALA A 86 9.74 8.97 2.04
N THR A 87 9.57 8.91 3.35
CA THR A 87 10.29 9.75 4.32
C THR A 87 10.51 9.00 5.62
N SER A 88 11.45 9.47 6.42
CA SER A 88 11.66 8.98 7.78
C SER A 88 11.85 10.14 8.76
N PHE A 89 11.51 9.89 10.01
CA PHE A 89 11.65 10.81 11.13
C PHE A 89 12.44 10.13 12.23
N PRO A 90 13.47 10.76 12.84
CA PRO A 90 14.11 10.21 14.03
C PRO A 90 13.08 9.97 15.14
N ALA A 91 13.14 8.82 15.80
CA ALA A 91 12.23 8.54 16.92
C ALA A 91 12.44 9.58 18.04
N GLY A 92 11.36 10.10 18.59
CA GLY A 92 11.40 11.14 19.63
C GLY A 92 10.01 11.68 19.94
N ALA A 93 9.96 12.67 20.81
CA ALA A 93 8.69 13.21 21.30
C ALA A 93 7.80 13.82 20.19
N GLU A 94 8.40 14.35 19.13
CA GLU A 94 7.69 15.02 18.03
C GLU A 94 7.48 14.10 16.81
N ALA A 95 8.05 12.89 16.82
CA ALA A 95 8.03 12.00 15.66
C ALA A 95 6.60 11.58 15.26
N LEU A 96 5.74 11.34 16.24
CA LEU A 96 4.34 10.99 16.00
C LEU A 96 3.57 12.18 15.41
N ASP A 97 3.81 13.39 15.91
CA ASP A 97 3.16 14.62 15.40
C ASP A 97 3.57 14.87 13.93
N HIS A 98 4.85 14.68 13.60
CA HIS A 98 5.33 14.78 12.22
C HIS A 98 4.67 13.73 11.32
N LEU A 99 4.60 12.49 11.77
CA LEU A 99 3.94 11.40 11.05
C LEU A 99 2.45 11.70 10.84
N GLU A 100 1.73 12.13 11.86
CA GLU A 100 0.31 12.48 11.77
C GLU A 100 0.07 13.67 10.83
N ASN A 101 0.95 14.67 10.83
CA ASN A 101 0.87 15.80 9.92
C ASN A 101 1.01 15.36 8.45
N GLU A 102 1.97 14.49 8.13
CA GLU A 102 2.12 13.97 6.76
C GLU A 102 0.94 13.07 6.36
N LEU A 103 0.49 12.19 7.25
CA LEU A 103 -0.71 11.38 7.00
C LEU A 103 -1.95 12.26 6.76
N GLY A 104 -2.11 13.33 7.55
CA GLY A 104 -3.18 14.30 7.35
C GLY A 104 -3.08 15.09 6.04
N ARG A 105 -1.85 15.38 5.60
CA ARG A 105 -1.59 16.06 4.32
C ARG A 105 -1.95 15.21 3.11
N PHE A 106 -1.57 13.94 3.11
CA PHE A 106 -1.77 13.04 1.98
C PHE A 106 -3.12 12.32 2.00
N HIS A 107 -3.74 12.18 3.15
CA HIS A 107 -5.06 11.57 3.33
C HIS A 107 -5.17 10.18 2.68
N PRO A 108 -4.37 9.19 3.10
CA PRO A 108 -4.33 7.88 2.46
C PRO A 108 -5.67 7.15 2.58
N ALA A 109 -6.00 6.39 1.54
CA ALA A 109 -7.22 5.58 1.49
C ALA A 109 -7.09 4.25 2.28
N GLU A 110 -5.86 3.81 2.54
CA GLU A 110 -5.57 2.59 3.28
C GLU A 110 -4.17 2.66 3.90
N ALA A 111 -3.99 2.07 5.08
CA ALA A 111 -2.71 2.03 5.77
C ALA A 111 -2.31 0.60 6.16
N VAL A 112 -1.02 0.27 5.96
CA VAL A 112 -0.40 -0.96 6.45
C VAL A 112 0.68 -0.59 7.45
N LEU A 113 0.59 -1.12 8.65
CA LEU A 113 1.44 -0.74 9.77
C LEU A 113 2.37 -1.90 10.17
N SER A 114 3.63 -1.60 10.48
CA SER A 114 4.49 -2.56 11.17
C SER A 114 3.97 -2.85 12.59
N ASP A 115 4.46 -3.90 13.22
CA ASP A 115 4.07 -4.21 14.61
C ASP A 115 4.35 -3.04 15.55
N GLY A 116 5.50 -2.37 15.40
CA GLY A 116 5.86 -1.19 16.20
C GLY A 116 4.93 -0.01 15.92
N ALA A 117 4.62 0.28 14.66
CA ALA A 117 3.69 1.35 14.29
C ALA A 117 2.26 1.07 14.79
N PHE A 118 1.83 -0.18 14.73
CA PHE A 118 0.48 -0.58 15.20
C PHE A 118 0.32 -0.42 16.71
N GLN A 119 1.43 -0.47 17.47
CA GLN A 119 1.45 -0.31 18.92
C GLN A 119 1.65 1.15 19.36
N LEU A 120 1.90 2.11 18.45
CA LEU A 120 1.99 3.51 18.81
C LEU A 120 0.66 4.03 19.34
N ASP A 121 0.70 4.56 20.56
CA ASP A 121 -0.48 5.18 21.17
C ASP A 121 -0.96 6.36 20.31
N GLY A 122 -2.23 6.34 19.91
CA GLY A 122 -2.86 7.42 19.15
C GLY A 122 -2.89 7.19 17.63
N LEU A 123 -1.93 6.51 17.01
CA LEU A 123 -1.82 6.38 15.56
C LEU A 123 -3.03 5.64 14.92
N VAL A 124 -3.43 4.50 15.48
CA VAL A 124 -4.58 3.73 14.95
C VAL A 124 -5.89 4.50 15.10
N PRO A 125 -6.21 5.12 16.26
CA PRO A 125 -7.35 6.03 16.38
C PRO A 125 -7.28 7.22 15.41
N PHE A 126 -6.12 7.85 15.25
CA PHE A 126 -5.94 8.94 14.30
C PHE A 126 -6.30 8.53 12.86
N LEU A 127 -5.77 7.40 12.38
CA LEU A 127 -6.06 6.88 11.05
C LEU A 127 -7.55 6.58 10.87
N ARG A 128 -8.15 5.85 11.81
CA ARG A 128 -9.53 5.36 11.67
C ARG A 128 -10.59 6.44 11.92
N GLU A 129 -10.40 7.26 12.95
CA GLU A 129 -11.45 8.18 13.44
C GLU A 129 -11.31 9.57 12.83
N ARG A 130 -10.08 10.01 12.51
CA ARG A 130 -9.84 11.33 11.93
C ARG A 130 -9.69 11.32 10.43
N LEU A 131 -9.03 10.30 9.88
CA LEU A 131 -8.77 10.21 8.44
C LEU A 131 -9.75 9.27 7.71
N ASP A 132 -10.61 8.56 8.43
CA ASP A 132 -11.47 7.49 7.85
C ASP A 132 -10.65 6.46 7.03
N CYS A 133 -9.40 6.25 7.46
CA CYS A 133 -8.43 5.40 6.78
C CYS A 133 -8.40 4.03 7.46
N PRO A 134 -8.89 2.97 6.79
CA PRO A 134 -8.77 1.62 7.30
C PRO A 134 -7.29 1.23 7.40
N CYS A 135 -6.91 0.66 8.54
CA CYS A 135 -5.53 0.24 8.75
C CYS A 135 -5.47 -1.19 9.27
N GLU A 136 -4.42 -1.90 8.86
CA GLU A 136 -4.12 -3.26 9.29
C GLU A 136 -2.68 -3.40 9.77
N ASN A 137 -2.44 -4.41 10.60
CA ASN A 137 -1.08 -4.83 10.94
C ASN A 137 -0.54 -5.70 9.80
N GLY A 138 0.51 -5.23 9.13
CA GLY A 138 1.19 -5.93 8.05
C GLY A 138 2.14 -7.03 8.52
N GLY A 139 2.44 -7.09 9.82
CA GLY A 139 3.40 -7.99 10.43
C GLY A 139 4.86 -7.61 10.16
N GLU A 140 5.74 -7.95 11.08
CA GLU A 140 7.16 -7.56 11.07
C GLU A 140 7.91 -8.03 9.80
N ALA A 141 7.55 -9.21 9.27
CA ALA A 141 8.26 -9.82 8.15
C ALA A 141 8.29 -8.93 6.89
N ARG A 142 7.25 -8.12 6.66
CA ARG A 142 7.16 -7.23 5.49
C ARG A 142 8.05 -5.99 5.61
N PHE A 143 8.34 -5.57 6.83
CA PHE A 143 9.08 -4.35 7.15
C PHE A 143 10.55 -4.61 7.49
N ARG A 144 11.00 -5.86 7.47
CA ARG A 144 12.41 -6.18 7.72
C ARG A 144 13.29 -5.58 6.63
N LEU A 145 14.36 -4.91 7.02
CA LEU A 145 15.28 -4.22 6.11
C LEU A 145 15.93 -5.17 5.09
N ASP A 146 16.26 -6.39 5.51
CA ASP A 146 16.82 -7.42 4.62
C ASP A 146 15.84 -7.93 3.56
N ALA A 147 14.55 -7.90 3.84
CA ALA A 147 13.48 -8.20 2.90
C ALA A 147 13.09 -6.98 2.05
N ALA A 148 12.99 -5.79 2.66
CA ALA A 148 12.59 -4.56 2.02
C ALA A 148 13.59 -4.05 0.98
N ARG A 149 14.90 -4.07 1.33
CA ARG A 149 15.97 -3.53 0.47
C ARG A 149 15.96 -4.11 -0.95
N PRO A 150 15.99 -5.44 -1.18
CA PRO A 150 16.01 -5.99 -2.54
C PRO A 150 14.73 -5.69 -3.33
N LEU A 151 13.58 -5.54 -2.66
CA LEU A 151 12.33 -5.15 -3.31
C LEU A 151 12.41 -3.71 -3.83
N VAL A 152 12.81 -2.78 -2.97
CA VAL A 152 12.96 -1.36 -3.31
C VAL A 152 14.01 -1.17 -4.41
N GLU A 153 15.18 -1.83 -4.32
CA GLU A 153 16.22 -1.79 -5.36
C GLU A 153 15.73 -2.32 -6.71
N LYS A 154 14.98 -3.42 -6.70
CA LYS A 154 14.38 -4.00 -7.90
C LYS A 154 13.35 -3.05 -8.52
N GLN A 155 12.49 -2.47 -7.71
CA GLN A 155 11.41 -1.59 -8.17
C GLN A 155 11.97 -0.28 -8.75
N PHE A 156 12.90 0.36 -8.06
CA PHE A 156 13.44 1.65 -8.46
C PHE A 156 14.66 1.56 -9.39
N LYS A 157 15.18 0.34 -9.62
CA LYS A 157 16.39 0.09 -10.44
C LYS A 157 17.58 0.97 -10.06
N ALA A 158 17.62 1.43 -8.82
CA ALA A 158 18.65 2.28 -8.25
C ALA A 158 19.18 1.62 -6.97
N GLY A 159 20.50 1.67 -6.81
CA GLY A 159 21.11 1.27 -5.55
C GLY A 159 20.68 2.23 -4.43
N LEU A 160 20.32 1.71 -3.28
CA LEU A 160 19.97 2.51 -2.09
C LEU A 160 21.18 3.27 -1.50
N ASP A 161 22.36 3.06 -2.05
CA ASP A 161 23.59 3.81 -1.67
C ASP A 161 23.49 5.31 -2.00
N THR A 162 22.52 5.71 -2.81
CA THR A 162 22.23 7.11 -3.13
C THR A 162 21.32 7.79 -2.11
N LEU A 163 20.68 7.03 -1.22
CA LEU A 163 19.89 7.59 -0.13
C LEU A 163 20.78 8.13 0.99
N PRO A 164 20.40 9.23 1.62
CA PRO A 164 21.11 9.74 2.79
C PRO A 164 21.23 8.67 3.87
N ARG A 165 22.37 8.63 4.59
CA ARG A 165 22.53 7.74 5.72
C ARG A 165 21.54 8.14 6.82
N GLY A 166 20.71 7.20 7.24
CA GLY A 166 19.68 7.42 8.26
C GLY A 166 18.26 7.17 7.77
N ASP A 167 18.06 6.98 6.45
CA ASP A 167 16.71 6.75 5.87
C ASP A 167 16.28 5.27 5.85
N GLU A 168 16.86 4.45 6.74
CA GLU A 168 16.50 3.02 6.82
C GLU A 168 15.01 2.82 7.14
N GLY A 169 14.42 3.69 7.95
CA GLY A 169 12.99 3.67 8.24
C GLY A 169 12.12 3.92 7.00
N ALA A 170 12.55 4.83 6.11
CA ALA A 170 11.86 5.06 4.84
C ALA A 170 11.96 3.84 3.92
N VAL A 171 13.12 3.17 3.88
CA VAL A 171 13.32 1.92 3.12
C VAL A 171 12.43 0.80 3.65
N GLN A 172 12.33 0.66 4.96
CA GLN A 172 11.47 -0.34 5.60
C GLN A 172 9.99 -0.07 5.32
N ALA A 173 9.56 1.18 5.39
CA ALA A 173 8.20 1.57 5.03
C ALA A 173 7.93 1.34 3.53
N ALA A 174 8.87 1.70 2.65
CA ALA A 174 8.76 1.47 1.22
C ALA A 174 8.67 -0.03 0.89
N GLY A 175 9.48 -0.87 1.55
CA GLY A 175 9.42 -2.33 1.41
C GLY A 175 8.10 -2.90 1.92
N GLY A 176 7.56 -2.36 2.99
CA GLY A 176 6.22 -2.71 3.49
C GLY A 176 5.12 -2.36 2.50
N ALA A 177 5.16 -1.17 1.90
CA ALA A 177 4.24 -0.75 0.86
C ALA A 177 4.37 -1.63 -0.39
N ASP A 178 5.60 -1.85 -0.86
CA ASP A 178 5.88 -2.66 -2.06
C ASP A 178 5.40 -4.11 -1.87
N SER A 179 5.71 -4.75 -0.76
CA SER A 179 5.23 -6.11 -0.48
C SER A 179 3.71 -6.21 -0.43
N THR A 180 3.03 -5.15 0.01
CA THR A 180 1.57 -5.08 0.01
C THR A 180 1.04 -4.92 -1.41
N VAL A 181 1.65 -4.02 -2.20
CA VAL A 181 1.31 -3.81 -3.61
C VAL A 181 1.58 -5.07 -4.43
N TYR A 182 2.70 -5.79 -4.20
CA TYR A 182 2.99 -7.06 -4.88
C TYR A 182 1.96 -8.15 -4.60
N LEU A 183 1.48 -8.29 -3.38
CA LEU A 183 0.39 -9.21 -3.07
C LEU A 183 -0.86 -8.94 -3.93
N PHE A 184 -1.04 -7.70 -4.40
CA PHE A 184 -2.14 -7.32 -5.27
C PHE A 184 -1.74 -7.31 -6.76
N LEU A 185 -0.46 -7.06 -7.09
CA LEU A 185 0.05 -6.99 -8.46
C LEU A 185 0.35 -8.36 -9.08
N ASP A 186 0.62 -9.39 -8.29
CA ASP A 186 0.75 -10.78 -8.79
C ASP A 186 -0.52 -11.25 -9.54
N TYR A 187 -1.62 -10.51 -9.35
CA TYR A 187 -2.89 -10.72 -10.04
C TYR A 187 -3.17 -9.71 -11.17
N LEU A 188 -2.25 -8.81 -11.50
CA LEU A 188 -2.40 -7.89 -12.63
C LEU A 188 -1.68 -8.43 -13.87
N PRO A 189 -2.32 -8.38 -15.07
CA PRO A 189 -1.65 -8.73 -16.31
C PRO A 189 -0.43 -7.86 -16.53
N SER A 190 0.64 -8.44 -17.07
CA SER A 190 1.98 -7.88 -17.30
C SER A 190 2.06 -6.60 -18.16
N GLN A 191 0.93 -5.98 -18.48
CA GLN A 191 0.85 -4.79 -19.34
C GLN A 191 1.02 -3.45 -18.61
N PHE A 192 1.02 -3.43 -17.27
CA PHE A 192 1.15 -2.21 -16.47
C PHE A 192 2.55 -1.98 -15.86
N ALA A 193 3.55 -2.70 -16.33
CA ALA A 193 4.93 -2.58 -15.83
C ALA A 193 5.68 -1.31 -16.31
N VAL A 194 5.01 -0.33 -16.91
CA VAL A 194 5.66 0.88 -17.45
C VAL A 194 4.84 2.13 -17.11
N ALA A 195 4.76 2.46 -15.85
CA ALA A 195 4.51 3.83 -15.44
C ALA A 195 5.80 4.34 -14.79
N GLY A 196 6.37 5.38 -15.38
CA GLY A 196 7.66 5.93 -14.95
C GLY A 196 7.58 6.42 -13.51
N LEU A 197 8.43 5.85 -12.68
CA LEU A 197 8.58 6.23 -11.29
C LEU A 197 9.34 7.54 -11.20
N PHE A 198 8.70 8.54 -10.61
CA PHE A 198 9.39 9.71 -10.11
C PHE A 198 9.58 9.57 -8.59
N LEU A 199 10.80 9.30 -8.20
CA LEU A 199 11.24 9.49 -6.82
C LEU A 199 11.34 10.99 -6.59
N ILE A 200 10.40 11.56 -5.85
CA ILE A 200 10.55 12.92 -5.36
C ILE A 200 11.05 12.87 -3.94
N SER A 201 12.34 13.12 -3.86
CA SER A 201 13.12 13.81 -2.84
C SER A 201 12.52 13.94 -1.45
N CYS A 202 13.25 13.40 -0.48
CA CYS A 202 13.25 13.81 0.92
C CYS A 202 13.07 15.32 1.05
N PHE A 203 12.06 15.75 1.76
CA PHE A 203 12.05 17.09 2.33
C PHE A 203 12.72 17.04 3.71
N VAL A 204 13.80 17.79 3.82
CA VAL A 204 14.39 18.20 5.10
C VAL A 204 13.46 19.20 5.75
#